data_f414ac1d62683be426e48e9a70519326
#
_entry.id   f414ac1d62683be426e48e9a70519326
#
_cell.length_a   1.000
_cell.length_b   1.000
_cell.length_c   1.000
_cell.angle_alpha   90.00
_cell.angle_beta   90.00
_cell.angle_gamma   90.00
#
_symmetry.space_group_name_H-M   'P 1'
#
loop_
_entity.id
_entity.type
_entity.pdbx_description
1 polymer ?
#
loop_
_entity_poly.entity_id
_entity_poly.type
_entity_poly.pdbx_seq_one_letter_code
_entity_poly.pdbx_strand_id
1 'polypeptide(L)'
;QNKEVLILLPDLPAKNLMSFLDDIPFLVYDDFSEQQSSFDLMMCLDYNHTFRVGEEMEKIVSNWAIPKIMIDHHPKPSSFCEVTISRPEVCSTAQLLYEVIEECGLINLLNTKAAEAIYLGIMTDTGSFRFPSVTAKTHDVLKGLLEKGVEAFTIHERVFDQNSKNRVLLRAYAISNKFHQIPDSQIGYITLTQEELLRYNYKKGDTEGLVNIPLSIEGISIS
;
A
#
# COMPACT_ATOMS: atom_id res chain seq x y z
N GLN A 1 21.47 10.32 -7.97
CA GLN A 1 21.34 11.77 -8.15
C GLN A 1 21.35 12.38 -6.76
N ASN A 2 22.25 13.33 -6.50
CA ASN A 2 22.49 13.93 -5.17
C ASN A 2 21.28 14.76 -4.66
N LYS A 3 20.15 14.08 -4.38
CA LYS A 3 18.97 14.64 -3.74
C LYS A 3 18.80 13.98 -2.38
N GLU A 4 18.60 14.79 -1.37
CA GLU A 4 18.19 14.30 -0.06
C GLU A 4 16.69 13.98 -0.11
N VAL A 5 16.33 12.78 0.34
CA VAL A 5 14.95 12.29 0.32
C VAL A 5 14.62 11.75 1.70
N LEU A 6 13.49 12.17 2.23
CA LEU A 6 12.92 11.64 3.46
C LEU A 6 11.53 11.08 3.15
N ILE A 7 11.26 9.86 3.60
CA ILE A 7 9.92 9.30 3.58
C ILE A 7 9.27 9.61 4.92
N LEU A 8 8.11 10.26 4.88
CA LEU A 8 7.28 10.53 6.05
C LEU A 8 6.04 9.64 6.00
N LEU A 9 5.82 8.87 7.06
CA LEU A 9 4.71 7.91 7.16
C LEU A 9 3.78 8.29 8.32
N PRO A 10 2.45 8.07 8.16
CA PRO A 10 1.49 8.30 9.26
C PRO A 10 1.65 7.27 10.38
N ASP A 11 2.08 6.05 10.06
CA ASP A 11 2.22 4.93 10.98
C ASP A 11 3.44 4.07 10.61
N LEU A 12 3.90 3.25 11.53
CA LEU A 12 4.89 2.22 11.22
C LEU A 12 4.31 1.21 10.23
N PRO A 13 5.05 0.87 9.18
CA PRO A 13 4.65 -0.15 8.22
C PRO A 13 4.41 -1.52 8.88
N ALA A 14 3.57 -2.34 8.27
CA ALA A 14 3.38 -3.72 8.71
C ALA A 14 4.71 -4.48 8.70
N LYS A 15 4.86 -5.40 9.66
CA LYS A 15 6.14 -6.10 9.90
C LYS A 15 6.70 -6.80 8.64
N ASN A 16 5.82 -7.40 7.84
CA ASN A 16 6.19 -8.07 6.58
C ASN A 16 6.67 -7.11 5.48
N LEU A 17 6.40 -5.80 5.62
CA LEU A 17 6.87 -4.76 4.70
C LEU A 17 8.16 -4.08 5.19
N MET A 18 8.46 -4.15 6.50
CA MET A 18 9.64 -3.51 7.08
C MET A 18 10.95 -3.95 6.42
N SER A 19 11.09 -5.23 6.05
CA SER A 19 12.28 -5.76 5.39
C SER A 19 12.58 -5.17 4.01
N PHE A 20 11.62 -4.48 3.40
CA PHE A 20 11.82 -3.75 2.15
C PHE A 20 12.33 -2.32 2.37
N LEU A 21 12.38 -1.86 3.63
CA LEU A 21 12.82 -0.51 4.02
C LEU A 21 14.20 -0.50 4.71
N ASP A 22 14.87 -1.65 4.87
CA ASP A 22 16.06 -1.82 5.72
C ASP A 22 17.16 -0.76 5.49
N ASP A 23 17.31 -0.23 4.28
CA ASP A 23 18.32 0.79 3.94
C ASP A 23 17.69 2.14 3.52
N ILE A 24 16.38 2.33 3.76
CA ILE A 24 15.66 3.53 3.30
C ILE A 24 15.31 4.36 4.54
N PRO A 25 15.81 5.60 4.66
CA PRO A 25 15.45 6.46 5.78
C PRO A 25 13.99 6.87 5.70
N PHE A 26 13.26 6.62 6.77
CA PHE A 26 11.89 7.12 6.95
C PHE A 26 11.68 7.60 8.38
N LEU A 27 10.70 8.47 8.56
CA LEU A 27 10.19 8.88 9.87
C LEU A 27 8.70 8.58 9.94
N VAL A 28 8.23 8.30 11.14
CA VAL A 28 6.82 8.41 11.47
C VAL A 28 6.54 9.85 11.88
N TYR A 29 5.35 10.36 11.59
CA TYR A 29 5.02 11.78 11.77
C TYR A 29 5.32 12.31 13.20
N ASP A 30 5.19 11.48 14.24
CA ASP A 30 5.50 11.84 15.64
C ASP A 30 6.97 12.26 15.85
N ASP A 31 7.87 11.71 15.05
CA ASP A 31 9.32 12.01 15.12
C ASP A 31 9.72 13.16 14.16
N PHE A 32 8.77 13.70 13.41
CA PHE A 32 9.04 14.76 12.43
C PHE A 32 8.93 16.15 13.04
N SER A 33 9.90 17.01 12.76
CA SER A 33 9.89 18.42 13.16
C SER A 33 10.08 19.32 11.93
N GLU A 34 9.05 20.08 11.58
CA GLU A 34 9.09 21.08 10.49
C GLU A 34 10.19 22.13 10.70
N GLN A 35 10.46 22.50 11.95
CA GLN A 35 11.45 23.55 12.29
C GLN A 35 12.90 23.14 12.03
N GLN A 36 13.15 21.84 11.90
CA GLN A 36 14.49 21.27 11.68
C GLN A 36 14.71 20.79 10.24
N SER A 37 13.67 20.86 9.40
CA SER A 37 13.69 20.30 8.05
C SER A 37 13.51 21.39 7.00
N SER A 38 14.41 21.44 6.01
CA SER A 38 14.26 22.31 4.83
C SER A 38 14.19 21.41 3.59
N PHE A 39 12.99 21.29 3.02
CA PHE A 39 12.78 20.58 1.76
C PHE A 39 12.21 21.53 0.72
N ASP A 40 12.59 21.30 -0.55
CA ASP A 40 12.17 22.13 -1.67
C ASP A 40 10.85 21.65 -2.30
N LEU A 41 10.45 20.40 -2.02
CA LEU A 41 9.31 19.75 -2.65
C LEU A 41 8.74 18.66 -1.77
N MET A 42 7.42 18.55 -1.72
CA MET A 42 6.68 17.42 -1.14
C MET A 42 6.05 16.57 -2.25
N MET A 43 6.30 15.28 -2.23
CA MET A 43 5.59 14.32 -3.10
C MET A 43 4.53 13.58 -2.27
N CYS A 44 3.28 13.75 -2.65
CA CYS A 44 2.11 13.13 -2.03
C CYS A 44 1.75 11.89 -2.85
N LEU A 45 2.03 10.70 -2.30
CA LEU A 45 1.88 9.43 -3.00
C LEU A 45 0.77 8.59 -2.39
N ASP A 46 -0.14 8.09 -3.22
CA ASP A 46 -1.21 7.17 -2.86
C ASP A 46 -2.28 7.73 -1.90
N TYR A 47 -2.49 9.03 -1.95
CA TYR A 47 -3.64 9.68 -1.31
C TYR A 47 -4.07 10.93 -2.07
N ASN A 48 -5.38 11.08 -2.24
CA ASN A 48 -6.03 12.15 -3.01
C ASN A 48 -6.69 13.24 -2.15
N HIS A 49 -6.66 13.06 -0.82
CA HIS A 49 -7.17 14.02 0.16
C HIS A 49 -6.29 14.01 1.40
N THR A 50 -6.09 15.18 1.99
CA THR A 50 -5.20 15.35 3.16
C THR A 50 -5.65 14.53 4.37
N PHE A 51 -6.96 14.36 4.59
CA PHE A 51 -7.49 13.57 5.71
C PHE A 51 -7.11 12.07 5.66
N ARG A 52 -6.68 11.54 4.50
CA ARG A 52 -6.31 10.11 4.36
C ARG A 52 -5.02 9.74 5.08
N VAL A 53 -4.18 10.71 5.38
CA VAL A 53 -2.93 10.48 6.12
C VAL A 53 -3.08 10.60 7.65
N GLY A 54 -4.33 10.75 8.14
CA GLY A 54 -4.62 10.92 9.56
C GLY A 54 -4.51 12.37 10.04
N GLU A 55 -5.23 12.69 11.11
CA GLU A 55 -5.45 14.08 11.56
C GLU A 55 -4.15 14.86 11.83
N GLU A 56 -3.16 14.21 12.44
CA GLU A 56 -1.92 14.89 12.81
C GLU A 56 -1.02 15.14 11.58
N MET A 57 -0.85 14.12 10.72
CA MET A 57 -0.06 14.30 9.50
C MET A 57 -0.78 15.22 8.50
N GLU A 58 -2.11 15.27 8.50
CA GLU A 58 -2.89 16.22 7.71
C GLU A 58 -2.50 17.67 8.01
N LYS A 59 -2.24 18.00 9.29
CA LYS A 59 -1.79 19.35 9.69
C LYS A 59 -0.46 19.71 9.04
N ILE A 60 0.48 18.75 8.99
CA ILE A 60 1.78 18.93 8.32
C ILE A 60 1.57 19.16 6.83
N VAL A 61 0.84 18.26 6.15
CA VAL A 61 0.60 18.34 4.71
C VAL A 61 -0.11 19.64 4.31
N SER A 62 -1.09 20.09 5.12
CA SER A 62 -1.90 21.26 4.82
C SER A 62 -1.17 22.59 5.09
N ASN A 63 -0.38 22.66 6.15
CA ASN A 63 0.21 23.91 6.63
C ASN A 63 1.63 24.15 6.10
N TRP A 64 2.34 23.12 5.67
CA TRP A 64 3.72 23.29 5.20
C TRP A 64 3.75 24.00 3.84
N ALA A 65 4.36 25.20 3.83
CA ALA A 65 4.36 26.11 2.67
C ALA A 65 5.48 25.77 1.67
N ILE A 66 5.52 24.53 1.19
CA ILE A 66 6.41 24.10 0.09
C ILE A 66 5.58 23.57 -1.07
N PRO A 67 6.09 23.62 -2.32
CA PRO A 67 5.42 23.04 -3.48
C PRO A 67 5.09 21.54 -3.28
N LYS A 68 3.91 21.12 -3.73
CA LYS A 68 3.41 19.77 -3.59
C LYS A 68 3.05 19.16 -4.93
N ILE A 69 3.44 17.92 -5.14
CA ILE A 69 3.05 17.10 -6.31
C ILE A 69 2.31 15.89 -5.81
N MET A 70 1.10 15.67 -6.32
CA MET A 70 0.33 14.44 -6.07
C MET A 70 0.52 13.45 -7.22
N ILE A 71 0.79 12.19 -6.88
CA ILE A 71 0.68 11.04 -7.80
C ILE A 71 -0.23 10.02 -7.11
N ASP A 72 -1.41 9.79 -7.69
CA ASP A 72 -2.45 8.98 -7.05
C ASP A 72 -3.41 8.36 -8.06
N HIS A 73 -3.94 7.17 -7.75
CA HIS A 73 -4.90 6.47 -8.59
C HIS A 73 -6.34 6.50 -8.04
N HIS A 74 -6.57 7.10 -6.90
CA HIS A 74 -7.93 7.18 -6.33
C HIS A 74 -8.80 8.21 -7.07
N PRO A 75 -10.12 7.95 -7.22
CA PRO A 75 -11.03 8.87 -7.90
C PRO A 75 -11.27 10.15 -7.09
N LYS A 76 -11.58 11.25 -7.80
CA LYS A 76 -11.96 12.55 -7.22
C LYS A 76 -10.86 13.19 -6.36
N PRO A 77 -9.68 13.50 -6.90
CA PRO A 77 -8.61 14.16 -6.15
C PRO A 77 -9.03 15.57 -5.70
N SER A 78 -8.59 15.98 -4.52
CA SER A 78 -8.72 17.36 -4.05
C SER A 78 -7.57 18.24 -4.56
N SER A 79 -7.74 19.58 -4.48
CA SER A 79 -6.83 20.55 -5.09
C SER A 79 -5.81 21.11 -4.09
N PHE A 80 -5.18 20.27 -3.26
CA PHE A 80 -4.20 20.73 -2.27
C PHE A 80 -2.75 20.73 -2.78
N CYS A 81 -2.50 20.20 -3.99
CA CYS A 81 -1.21 20.17 -4.64
C CYS A 81 -1.17 21.09 -5.85
N GLU A 82 -0.02 21.70 -6.13
CA GLU A 82 0.21 22.53 -7.30
C GLU A 82 0.22 21.72 -8.60
N VAL A 83 0.70 20.47 -8.52
CA VAL A 83 0.67 19.51 -9.64
C VAL A 83 -0.05 18.25 -9.19
N THR A 84 -1.00 17.81 -10.00
CA THR A 84 -1.76 16.58 -9.72
C THR A 84 -1.68 15.64 -10.91
N ILE A 85 -1.13 14.44 -10.69
CA ILE A 85 -1.12 13.32 -11.63
C ILE A 85 -2.05 12.26 -11.04
N SER A 86 -3.30 12.22 -11.51
CA SER A 86 -4.33 11.30 -11.03
C SER A 86 -4.91 10.50 -12.19
N ARG A 87 -4.82 9.17 -12.11
CA ARG A 87 -5.33 8.23 -13.14
C ARG A 87 -6.09 7.08 -12.46
N PRO A 88 -7.39 7.23 -12.20
CA PRO A 88 -8.19 6.21 -11.52
C PRO A 88 -8.34 4.88 -12.28
N GLU A 89 -8.07 4.86 -13.57
CA GLU A 89 -8.06 3.68 -14.42
C GLU A 89 -6.84 2.78 -14.22
N VAL A 90 -5.77 3.30 -13.59
CA VAL A 90 -4.54 2.54 -13.31
C VAL A 90 -4.72 1.72 -12.04
N CYS A 91 -4.23 0.49 -12.01
CA CYS A 91 -4.52 -0.45 -10.94
C CYS A 91 -3.86 -0.12 -9.58
N SER A 92 -2.85 0.74 -9.55
CA SER A 92 -2.16 1.18 -8.34
C SER A 92 -1.36 2.46 -8.58
N THR A 93 -1.11 3.24 -7.53
CA THR A 93 -0.19 4.37 -7.59
C THR A 93 1.23 3.94 -7.96
N ALA A 94 1.65 2.75 -7.58
CA ALA A 94 2.95 2.21 -7.95
C ALA A 94 3.09 1.98 -9.46
N GLN A 95 2.04 1.45 -10.13
CA GLN A 95 2.02 1.37 -11.59
C GLN A 95 2.05 2.76 -12.22
N LEU A 96 1.22 3.69 -11.72
CA LEU A 96 1.20 5.07 -12.23
C LEU A 96 2.58 5.73 -12.10
N LEU A 97 3.27 5.51 -10.99
CA LEU A 97 4.64 6.03 -10.81
C LEU A 97 5.61 5.47 -11.86
N TYR A 98 5.53 4.17 -12.16
CA TYR A 98 6.33 3.58 -13.24
C TYR A 98 6.06 4.24 -14.59
N GLU A 99 4.76 4.44 -14.92
CA GLU A 99 4.35 5.09 -16.17
C GLU A 99 4.87 6.54 -16.25
N VAL A 100 4.80 7.30 -15.16
CA VAL A 100 5.34 8.66 -15.08
C VAL A 100 6.87 8.66 -15.29
N ILE A 101 7.60 7.72 -14.67
CA ILE A 101 9.05 7.56 -14.88
C ILE A 101 9.36 7.24 -16.35
N GLU A 102 8.56 6.38 -16.99
CA GLU A 102 8.68 6.02 -18.40
C GLU A 102 8.40 7.23 -19.32
N GLU A 103 7.29 7.94 -19.09
CA GLU A 103 6.88 9.16 -19.82
C GLU A 103 7.92 10.28 -19.72
N CYS A 104 8.60 10.39 -18.58
CA CYS A 104 9.72 11.33 -18.40
C CYS A 104 11.04 10.87 -19.03
N GLY A 105 11.11 9.69 -19.65
CA GLY A 105 12.33 9.12 -20.21
C GLY A 105 13.37 8.69 -19.18
N LEU A 106 12.96 8.47 -17.93
CA LEU A 106 13.84 8.19 -16.79
C LEU A 106 13.95 6.70 -16.44
N ILE A 107 13.33 5.82 -17.22
CA ILE A 107 13.26 4.38 -16.94
C ILE A 107 14.66 3.72 -16.80
N ASN A 108 15.68 4.27 -17.45
CA ASN A 108 17.06 3.78 -17.34
C ASN A 108 17.70 4.09 -15.98
N LEU A 109 17.14 5.02 -15.21
CA LEU A 109 17.58 5.36 -13.85
C LEU A 109 16.94 4.46 -12.79
N LEU A 110 15.94 3.68 -13.16
CA LEU A 110 15.27 2.74 -12.24
C LEU A 110 16.23 1.58 -11.95
N ASN A 111 16.72 1.52 -10.72
CA ASN A 111 17.55 0.41 -10.25
C ASN A 111 16.66 -0.74 -9.71
N THR A 112 17.26 -1.89 -9.43
CA THR A 112 16.56 -3.09 -8.98
C THR A 112 15.75 -2.84 -7.69
N LYS A 113 16.31 -2.15 -6.68
CA LYS A 113 15.58 -1.86 -5.42
C LYS A 113 14.32 -1.02 -5.66
N ALA A 114 14.40 0.01 -6.50
CA ALA A 114 13.24 0.82 -6.84
C ALA A 114 12.23 0.02 -7.68
N ALA A 115 12.69 -0.86 -8.57
CA ALA A 115 11.84 -1.77 -9.33
C ALA A 115 11.11 -2.78 -8.41
N GLU A 116 11.80 -3.33 -7.41
CA GLU A 116 11.21 -4.19 -6.38
C GLU A 116 10.11 -3.48 -5.57
N ALA A 117 10.34 -2.22 -5.18
CA ALA A 117 9.36 -1.42 -4.46
C ALA A 117 8.11 -1.15 -5.31
N ILE A 118 8.27 -0.84 -6.60
CA ILE A 118 7.15 -0.66 -7.53
C ILE A 118 6.40 -1.98 -7.73
N TYR A 119 7.12 -3.08 -7.94
CA TYR A 119 6.52 -4.42 -8.07
C TYR A 119 5.70 -4.78 -6.83
N LEU A 120 6.26 -4.57 -5.64
CA LEU A 120 5.60 -4.80 -4.37
C LEU A 120 4.30 -3.99 -4.26
N GLY A 121 4.31 -2.70 -4.59
CA GLY A 121 3.13 -1.85 -4.56
C GLY A 121 2.05 -2.33 -5.52
N ILE A 122 2.40 -2.68 -6.77
CA ILE A 122 1.42 -3.23 -7.72
C ILE A 122 0.84 -4.56 -7.20
N MET A 123 1.69 -5.45 -6.70
CA MET A 123 1.30 -6.77 -6.21
C MET A 123 0.32 -6.69 -5.02
N THR A 124 0.60 -5.82 -4.05
CA THR A 124 -0.24 -5.69 -2.86
C THR A 124 -1.59 -5.06 -3.19
N ASP A 125 -1.60 -4.04 -4.02
CA ASP A 125 -2.80 -3.27 -4.38
C ASP A 125 -3.75 -4.02 -5.31
N THR A 126 -3.22 -4.99 -6.07
CA THR A 126 -3.98 -5.80 -7.02
C THR A 126 -4.33 -7.19 -6.50
N GLY A 127 -4.11 -7.45 -5.20
CA GLY A 127 -4.34 -8.76 -4.61
C GLY A 127 -3.54 -9.86 -5.32
N SER A 128 -2.24 -9.62 -5.57
CA SER A 128 -1.38 -10.51 -6.34
C SER A 128 -1.82 -10.67 -7.80
N PHE A 129 -2.11 -9.54 -8.45
CA PHE A 129 -2.49 -9.43 -9.87
C PHE A 129 -3.81 -10.10 -10.25
N ARG A 130 -4.76 -10.24 -9.29
CA ARG A 130 -6.04 -10.95 -9.50
C ARG A 130 -7.23 -10.02 -9.64
N PHE A 131 -7.11 -8.74 -9.27
CA PHE A 131 -8.25 -7.83 -9.30
C PHE A 131 -8.59 -7.37 -10.71
N PRO A 132 -9.86 -7.00 -10.97
CA PRO A 132 -10.33 -6.58 -12.30
C PRO A 132 -9.62 -5.33 -12.85
N SER A 133 -8.96 -4.55 -12.01
CA SER A 133 -8.16 -3.39 -12.40
C SER A 133 -6.85 -3.76 -13.12
N VAL A 134 -6.42 -5.02 -13.07
CA VAL A 134 -5.22 -5.52 -13.76
C VAL A 134 -5.48 -5.61 -15.26
N THR A 135 -4.65 -4.97 -16.06
CA THR A 135 -4.78 -4.88 -17.51
C THR A 135 -3.53 -5.41 -18.23
N ALA A 136 -3.57 -5.47 -19.57
CA ALA A 136 -2.40 -5.80 -20.37
C ALA A 136 -1.23 -4.83 -20.09
N LYS A 137 -1.51 -3.52 -19.92
CA LYS A 137 -0.47 -2.53 -19.55
C LYS A 137 0.17 -2.85 -18.20
N THR A 138 -0.60 -3.34 -17.22
CA THR A 138 -0.05 -3.81 -15.95
C THR A 138 0.99 -4.92 -16.16
N HIS A 139 0.68 -5.90 -17.02
CA HIS A 139 1.62 -6.98 -17.34
C HIS A 139 2.85 -6.50 -18.12
N ASP A 140 2.72 -5.50 -18.99
CA ASP A 140 3.87 -4.87 -19.65
C ASP A 140 4.79 -4.17 -18.65
N VAL A 141 4.22 -3.47 -17.67
CA VAL A 141 4.98 -2.86 -16.55
C VAL A 141 5.68 -3.93 -15.74
N LEU A 142 4.98 -5.00 -15.34
CA LEU A 142 5.58 -6.13 -14.59
C LEU A 142 6.73 -6.77 -15.37
N LYS A 143 6.58 -6.98 -16.69
CA LYS A 143 7.66 -7.45 -17.54
C LYS A 143 8.88 -6.53 -17.46
N GLY A 144 8.68 -5.20 -17.60
CA GLY A 144 9.77 -4.23 -17.51
C GLY A 144 10.47 -4.25 -16.15
N LEU A 145 9.73 -4.46 -15.06
CA LEU A 145 10.29 -4.60 -13.70
C LEU A 145 11.12 -5.89 -13.57
N LEU A 146 10.62 -7.02 -14.08
CA LEU A 146 11.38 -8.28 -14.10
C LEU A 146 12.68 -8.18 -14.92
N GLU A 147 12.65 -7.46 -16.05
CA GLU A 147 13.85 -7.17 -16.86
C GLU A 147 14.88 -6.29 -16.10
N LYS A 148 14.45 -5.55 -15.06
CA LYS A 148 15.32 -4.84 -14.10
C LYS A 148 15.90 -5.73 -13.00
N GLY A 149 15.63 -7.03 -13.02
CA GLY A 149 16.16 -7.99 -12.07
C GLY A 149 15.31 -8.21 -10.81
N VAL A 150 14.04 -7.85 -10.85
CA VAL A 150 13.12 -8.12 -9.73
C VAL A 150 12.93 -9.62 -9.56
N GLU A 151 13.18 -10.13 -8.36
CA GLU A 151 12.93 -11.50 -7.98
C GLU A 151 11.52 -11.67 -7.41
N ALA A 152 10.53 -11.82 -8.29
CA ALA A 152 9.12 -11.86 -7.93
C ALA A 152 8.79 -12.90 -6.85
N PHE A 153 9.37 -14.10 -6.93
CA PHE A 153 9.15 -15.18 -5.94
C PHE A 153 9.54 -14.71 -4.53
N THR A 154 10.71 -14.08 -4.38
CA THR A 154 11.22 -13.60 -3.08
C THR A 154 10.30 -12.54 -2.48
N ILE A 155 9.74 -11.65 -3.31
CA ILE A 155 8.78 -10.64 -2.86
C ILE A 155 7.48 -11.30 -2.38
N HIS A 156 6.93 -12.22 -3.16
CA HIS A 156 5.72 -12.96 -2.78
C HIS A 156 5.90 -13.75 -1.49
N GLU A 157 7.01 -14.47 -1.34
CA GLU A 157 7.34 -15.23 -0.13
C GLU A 157 7.38 -14.33 1.10
N ARG A 158 8.08 -13.19 1.04
CA ARG A 158 8.16 -12.23 2.15
C ARG A 158 6.80 -11.65 2.56
N VAL A 159 5.94 -11.35 1.60
CA VAL A 159 4.65 -10.73 1.88
C VAL A 159 3.61 -11.74 2.36
N PHE A 160 3.53 -12.91 1.72
CA PHE A 160 2.40 -13.84 1.92
C PHE A 160 2.75 -15.09 2.72
N ASP A 161 4.01 -15.55 2.69
CA ASP A 161 4.38 -16.87 3.22
C ASP A 161 5.20 -16.80 4.53
N GLN A 162 5.61 -15.61 4.97
CA GLN A 162 6.30 -15.40 6.26
C GLN A 162 5.34 -15.00 7.38
N ASN A 163 4.24 -15.73 7.51
CA ASN A 163 3.25 -15.47 8.56
C ASN A 163 3.67 -16.04 9.91
N SER A 164 3.42 -15.32 10.99
CA SER A 164 3.53 -15.90 12.33
C SER A 164 2.51 -17.02 12.54
N LYS A 165 2.87 -18.02 13.36
CA LYS A 165 1.91 -19.08 13.75
C LYS A 165 0.62 -18.49 14.32
N ASN A 166 0.71 -17.44 15.12
CA ASN A 166 -0.45 -16.79 15.75
C ASN A 166 -1.37 -16.15 14.70
N ARG A 167 -0.79 -15.48 13.68
CA ARG A 167 -1.57 -14.92 12.56
C ARG A 167 -2.33 -16.02 11.81
N VAL A 168 -1.65 -17.14 11.49
CA VAL A 168 -2.29 -18.26 10.80
C VAL A 168 -3.43 -18.85 11.64
N LEU A 169 -3.21 -19.07 12.94
CA LEU A 169 -4.23 -19.60 13.84
C LEU A 169 -5.41 -18.65 14.06
N LEU A 170 -5.14 -17.34 14.19
CA LEU A 170 -6.20 -16.32 14.28
C LEU A 170 -7.08 -16.32 13.03
N ARG A 171 -6.46 -16.36 11.84
CA ARG A 171 -7.19 -16.38 10.56
C ARG A 171 -8.01 -17.66 10.40
N ALA A 172 -7.44 -18.82 10.73
CA ALA A 172 -8.18 -20.08 10.72
C ALA A 172 -9.39 -20.05 11.67
N TYR A 173 -9.21 -19.54 12.88
CA TYR A 173 -10.29 -19.35 13.84
C TYR A 173 -11.37 -18.40 13.32
N ALA A 174 -10.97 -17.25 12.79
CA ALA A 174 -11.88 -16.25 12.25
C ALA A 174 -12.76 -16.82 11.13
N ILE A 175 -12.17 -17.59 10.21
CA ILE A 175 -12.89 -18.20 9.09
C ILE A 175 -13.84 -19.31 9.59
N SER A 176 -13.33 -20.23 10.44
CA SER A 176 -14.09 -21.42 10.83
C SER A 176 -15.17 -21.15 11.88
N ASN A 177 -14.98 -20.13 12.74
CA ASN A 177 -15.83 -19.93 13.91
C ASN A 177 -16.56 -18.58 13.93
N LYS A 178 -16.10 -17.62 13.12
CA LYS A 178 -16.57 -16.22 13.20
C LYS A 178 -17.08 -15.66 11.88
N PHE A 179 -16.99 -16.47 10.82
CA PHE A 179 -17.64 -16.14 9.55
C PHE A 179 -19.15 -16.36 9.66
N HIS A 180 -19.92 -15.41 9.21
CA HIS A 180 -21.38 -15.45 9.12
C HIS A 180 -21.82 -14.92 7.76
N GLN A 181 -22.86 -15.52 7.21
CA GLN A 181 -23.57 -15.00 6.05
C GLN A 181 -24.94 -14.49 6.50
N ILE A 182 -25.34 -13.31 6.02
CA ILE A 182 -26.70 -12.82 6.25
C ILE A 182 -27.65 -13.69 5.42
N PRO A 183 -28.71 -14.29 6.03
CA PRO A 183 -29.66 -15.13 5.33
C PRO A 183 -30.24 -14.43 4.07
N ASP A 184 -30.41 -15.17 3.00
CA ASP A 184 -30.98 -14.71 1.74
C ASP A 184 -30.23 -13.51 1.09
N SER A 185 -28.95 -13.35 1.43
CA SER A 185 -28.11 -12.27 0.90
C SER A 185 -26.75 -12.77 0.39
N GLN A 186 -26.05 -11.91 -0.33
CA GLN A 186 -24.67 -12.13 -0.79
C GLN A 186 -23.65 -11.46 0.14
N ILE A 187 -24.02 -11.19 1.39
CA ILE A 187 -23.17 -10.50 2.37
C ILE A 187 -22.60 -11.49 3.36
N GLY A 188 -21.27 -11.54 3.43
CA GLY A 188 -20.54 -12.27 4.45
C GLY A 188 -19.82 -11.29 5.39
N TYR A 189 -19.71 -11.64 6.70
CA TYR A 189 -18.95 -10.84 7.64
C TYR A 189 -18.23 -11.70 8.67
N ILE A 190 -17.16 -11.14 9.23
CA ILE A 190 -16.39 -11.75 10.31
C ILE A 190 -16.33 -10.76 11.47
N THR A 191 -16.57 -11.24 12.69
CA THR A 191 -16.45 -10.43 13.92
C THR A 191 -15.41 -11.04 14.85
N LEU A 192 -14.53 -10.22 15.39
CA LEU A 192 -13.54 -10.63 16.40
C LEU A 192 -13.65 -9.70 17.61
N THR A 193 -13.74 -10.29 18.78
CA THR A 193 -13.72 -9.56 20.05
C THR A 193 -12.28 -9.28 20.49
N GLN A 194 -12.10 -8.31 21.38
CA GLN A 194 -10.80 -8.01 21.98
C GLN A 194 -10.22 -9.23 22.72
N GLU A 195 -11.05 -10.02 23.39
CA GLU A 195 -10.63 -11.23 24.10
C GLU A 195 -10.07 -12.28 23.10
N GLU A 196 -10.75 -12.46 21.97
CA GLU A 196 -10.30 -13.38 20.91
C GLU A 196 -8.98 -12.92 20.29
N LEU A 197 -8.80 -11.63 20.05
CA LEU A 197 -7.55 -11.06 19.58
C LEU A 197 -6.41 -11.32 20.59
N LEU A 198 -6.64 -11.09 21.87
CA LEU A 198 -5.68 -11.36 22.94
C LEU A 198 -5.29 -12.84 23.03
N ARG A 199 -6.26 -13.74 22.88
CA ARG A 199 -6.04 -15.19 22.90
C ARG A 199 -5.02 -15.66 21.85
N TYR A 200 -4.97 -15.00 20.70
CA TYR A 200 -4.04 -15.31 19.61
C TYR A 200 -2.81 -14.39 19.60
N ASN A 201 -2.57 -13.61 20.65
CA ASN A 201 -1.48 -12.64 20.73
C ASN A 201 -1.43 -11.73 19.47
N TYR A 202 -2.61 -11.21 19.08
CA TYR A 202 -2.77 -10.34 17.92
C TYR A 202 -1.75 -9.21 17.88
N LYS A 203 -1.21 -8.95 16.70
CA LYS A 203 -0.40 -7.78 16.38
C LYS A 203 -1.05 -7.00 15.24
N LYS A 204 -0.81 -5.69 15.20
CA LYS A 204 -1.27 -4.83 14.08
C LYS A 204 -0.83 -5.47 12.74
N GLY A 205 -1.78 -5.65 11.84
CA GLY A 205 -1.59 -6.31 10.53
C GLY A 205 -2.00 -7.79 10.49
N ASP A 206 -2.21 -8.49 11.61
CA ASP A 206 -2.58 -9.92 11.60
C ASP A 206 -3.95 -10.20 10.98
N THR A 207 -4.86 -9.21 10.99
CA THR A 207 -6.19 -9.28 10.38
C THR A 207 -6.22 -8.72 8.94
N GLU A 208 -5.12 -8.19 8.44
CA GLU A 208 -5.06 -7.65 7.09
C GLU A 208 -5.39 -8.70 6.04
N GLY A 209 -6.28 -8.35 5.10
CA GLY A 209 -6.79 -9.25 4.06
C GLY A 209 -7.80 -10.30 4.56
N LEU A 210 -8.11 -10.36 5.86
CA LEU A 210 -9.12 -11.28 6.40
C LEU A 210 -10.51 -10.98 5.81
N VAL A 211 -10.84 -9.70 5.62
CA VAL A 211 -12.08 -9.23 5.01
C VAL A 211 -12.28 -9.75 3.58
N ASN A 212 -11.22 -10.03 2.85
CA ASN A 212 -11.32 -10.52 1.47
C ASN A 212 -11.57 -12.04 1.37
N ILE A 213 -11.40 -12.79 2.46
CA ILE A 213 -11.57 -14.26 2.43
C ILE A 213 -13.01 -14.67 2.14
N PRO A 214 -14.05 -14.06 2.76
CA PRO A 214 -15.43 -14.40 2.43
C PRO A 214 -15.78 -14.17 0.96
N LEU A 215 -15.15 -13.21 0.28
CA LEU A 215 -15.37 -12.96 -1.16
C LEU A 215 -14.91 -14.13 -2.06
N SER A 216 -14.16 -15.10 -1.52
CA SER A 216 -13.79 -16.34 -2.23
C SER A 216 -14.87 -17.43 -2.16
N ILE A 217 -15.92 -17.21 -1.35
CA ILE A 217 -17.02 -18.17 -1.17
C ILE A 217 -18.07 -17.91 -2.26
N GLU A 218 -18.50 -18.95 -2.94
CA GLU A 218 -19.55 -18.86 -3.94
C GLU A 218 -20.83 -18.22 -3.34
N GLY A 219 -21.37 -17.22 -4.02
CA GLY A 219 -22.57 -16.50 -3.59
C GLY A 219 -22.32 -15.34 -2.62
N ILE A 220 -21.06 -15.05 -2.24
CA ILE A 220 -20.71 -13.86 -1.47
C ILE A 220 -20.08 -12.82 -2.40
N SER A 221 -20.66 -11.62 -2.44
CA SER A 221 -20.18 -10.49 -3.25
C SER A 221 -19.83 -9.24 -2.42
N ILE A 222 -20.17 -9.26 -1.13
CA ILE A 222 -19.89 -8.18 -0.17
C ILE A 222 -19.33 -8.81 1.11
N SER A 223 -18.24 -8.23 1.63
CA SER A 223 -17.64 -8.64 2.88
C SER A 223 -17.11 -7.46 3.68
#